data_9c5f3c94a5c3186837e16cf6b6ab9075
#
_entry.id   9c5f3c94a5c3186837e16cf6b6ab9075
#
_cell.length_a   1.000
_cell.length_b   1.000
_cell.length_c   1.000
_cell.angle_alpha   90.00
_cell.angle_beta   90.00
_cell.angle_gamma   90.00
#
_symmetry.space_group_name_H-M   'P 1'
#
loop_
_entity.id
_entity.type
_entity.pdbx_description
1 polymer ?
#
loop_
_entity_poly.entity_id
_entity_poly.type
_entity_poly.pdbx_seq_one_letter_code
_entity_poly.pdbx_strand_id
1 'polypeptide(L)'
;ARRIAGGNITSLFEREDDGSLIWDDNWSVLPPFRGCACVKSTAGDMSRYYQMLAQKGIWEGRQVIPADAVELMVGREFPLRDEPYYCLGLRKRKVHGREVCEHSGGLHGVSSFGGFMEGGYSATVLCNEGDVDVEEFQWAFYNFINGQPLDTTLEWAKPDGREFSEPEALVGDFMTEEGLPSHCVVSCKDGKLTAVYGGRNVVLKYCGGTVFAAFSADNPDRRVSTFR
;
A
#
# COMPACT_ATOMS: atom_id res chain seq x y z
N ALA A 1 -24.92 -16.56 -7.17
CA ALA A 1 -23.95 -15.72 -7.86
C ALA A 1 -24.45 -15.45 -9.28
N ARG A 2 -24.68 -14.19 -9.65
CA ARG A 2 -24.99 -13.84 -11.05
C ARG A 2 -23.66 -13.89 -11.80
N ARG A 3 -23.48 -14.89 -12.67
CA ARG A 3 -22.47 -14.82 -13.71
C ARG A 3 -22.64 -13.47 -14.41
N ILE A 4 -21.57 -12.69 -14.48
CA ILE A 4 -21.57 -11.50 -15.31
C ILE A 4 -21.59 -12.03 -16.75
N ALA A 5 -22.77 -11.96 -17.37
CA ALA A 5 -22.99 -12.57 -18.67
C ALA A 5 -22.11 -11.90 -19.73
N GLY A 6 -21.31 -12.70 -20.43
CA GLY A 6 -20.69 -12.35 -21.71
C GLY A 6 -19.49 -11.43 -21.68
N GLY A 7 -18.79 -11.26 -20.56
CA GLY A 7 -17.65 -10.36 -20.47
C GLY A 7 -16.29 -11.07 -20.51
N ASN A 8 -15.30 -10.38 -21.01
CA ASN A 8 -13.89 -10.72 -20.82
C ASN A 8 -13.49 -10.41 -19.38
N ILE A 9 -13.79 -11.33 -18.45
CA ILE A 9 -13.52 -11.22 -17.03
C ILE A 9 -12.45 -12.23 -16.66
N THR A 10 -11.45 -11.79 -15.89
CA THR A 10 -10.40 -12.67 -15.38
C THR A 10 -10.97 -13.66 -14.36
N SER A 11 -10.35 -14.82 -14.23
CA SER A 11 -10.55 -15.74 -13.11
C SER A 11 -9.93 -15.16 -11.85
N LEU A 12 -10.46 -15.55 -10.70
CA LEU A 12 -9.98 -15.16 -9.38
C LEU A 12 -9.21 -16.32 -8.75
N PHE A 13 -8.20 -16.01 -7.97
CA PHE A 13 -7.41 -17.01 -7.28
C PHE A 13 -7.16 -16.58 -5.83
N GLU A 14 -7.23 -17.56 -4.92
CA GLU A 14 -6.80 -17.43 -3.55
C GLU A 14 -5.61 -18.34 -3.30
N ARG A 15 -4.70 -17.91 -2.46
CA ARG A 15 -3.56 -18.70 -2.05
C ARG A 15 -3.84 -19.37 -0.72
N GLU A 16 -3.70 -20.70 -0.67
CA GLU A 16 -3.79 -21.48 0.56
C GLU A 16 -2.49 -21.42 1.36
N ASP A 17 -2.54 -21.84 2.61
CA ASP A 17 -1.38 -21.87 3.51
C ASP A 17 -0.22 -22.73 2.99
N ASP A 18 -0.49 -23.75 2.18
CA ASP A 18 0.50 -24.61 1.53
C ASP A 18 1.11 -24.00 0.25
N GLY A 19 0.66 -22.79 -0.12
CA GLY A 19 1.11 -22.07 -1.32
C GLY A 19 0.35 -22.45 -2.60
N SER A 20 -0.58 -23.42 -2.56
CA SER A 20 -1.43 -23.75 -3.71
C SER A 20 -2.41 -22.64 -4.05
N LEU A 21 -2.78 -22.53 -5.31
CA LEU A 21 -3.78 -21.57 -5.77
C LEU A 21 -5.10 -22.27 -5.99
N ILE A 22 -6.14 -21.78 -5.33
CA ILE A 22 -7.53 -22.20 -5.55
C ILE A 22 -8.18 -21.24 -6.53
N TRP A 23 -8.75 -21.79 -7.59
CA TRP A 23 -9.56 -21.02 -8.52
C TRP A 23 -10.96 -20.78 -7.97
N ASP A 24 -11.40 -19.52 -8.01
CA ASP A 24 -12.75 -19.12 -7.70
C ASP A 24 -13.26 -18.17 -8.81
N ASP A 25 -14.46 -18.41 -9.31
CA ASP A 25 -15.12 -17.53 -10.27
C ASP A 25 -16.26 -16.71 -9.64
N ASN A 26 -16.34 -16.73 -8.32
CA ASN A 26 -17.40 -16.06 -7.58
C ASN A 26 -17.09 -14.56 -7.37
N TRP A 27 -17.24 -13.80 -8.40
CA TRP A 27 -17.11 -12.34 -8.32
C TRP A 27 -18.10 -11.76 -7.31
N SER A 28 -17.57 -11.27 -6.21
CA SER A 28 -18.37 -10.65 -5.16
C SER A 28 -19.11 -9.43 -5.67
N VAL A 29 -20.40 -9.37 -5.34
CA VAL A 29 -21.23 -8.19 -5.50
C VAL A 29 -21.71 -7.81 -4.12
N LEU A 30 -21.10 -6.79 -3.54
CA LEU A 30 -21.38 -6.32 -2.19
C LEU A 30 -22.15 -4.99 -2.24
N PRO A 31 -23.49 -5.02 -2.37
CA PRO A 31 -24.30 -3.82 -2.54
C PRO A 31 -24.05 -2.73 -1.49
N PRO A 32 -23.81 -3.03 -0.20
CA PRO A 32 -23.50 -2.03 0.81
C PRO A 32 -22.19 -1.27 0.57
N PHE A 33 -21.24 -1.88 -0.16
CA PHE A 33 -19.90 -1.32 -0.40
C PHE A 33 -19.75 -0.60 -1.74
N ARG A 34 -20.82 -0.37 -2.49
CA ARG A 34 -20.76 0.26 -3.82
C ARG A 34 -20.14 1.66 -3.83
N GLY A 35 -20.16 2.35 -2.69
CA GLY A 35 -19.56 3.68 -2.55
C GLY A 35 -18.05 3.66 -2.35
N CYS A 36 -17.48 2.53 -1.94
CA CYS A 36 -16.05 2.42 -1.60
C CYS A 36 -15.33 1.25 -2.31
N ALA A 37 -16.05 0.33 -2.95
CA ALA A 37 -15.46 -0.88 -3.53
C ALA A 37 -16.27 -1.41 -4.72
N CYS A 38 -15.86 -2.59 -5.24
CA CYS A 38 -16.56 -3.35 -6.28
C CYS A 38 -16.56 -2.73 -7.68
N VAL A 39 -15.72 -1.77 -7.97
CA VAL A 39 -15.49 -1.30 -9.34
C VAL A 39 -14.81 -2.42 -10.12
N LYS A 40 -15.35 -2.76 -11.28
CA LYS A 40 -14.76 -3.71 -12.23
C LYS A 40 -14.25 -2.94 -13.42
N SER A 41 -12.95 -3.07 -13.71
CA SER A 41 -12.29 -2.26 -14.74
C SER A 41 -11.10 -3.02 -15.33
N THR A 42 -10.39 -2.40 -16.23
CA THR A 42 -9.10 -2.85 -16.78
C THR A 42 -7.97 -1.97 -16.27
N ALA A 43 -6.74 -2.48 -16.26
CA ALA A 43 -5.57 -1.66 -15.92
C ALA A 43 -5.45 -0.44 -16.83
N GLY A 44 -5.77 -0.60 -18.13
CA GLY A 44 -5.76 0.51 -19.10
C GLY A 44 -6.76 1.61 -18.76
N ASP A 45 -7.99 1.26 -18.38
CA ASP A 45 -9.01 2.25 -18.04
C ASP A 45 -8.71 2.93 -16.71
N MET A 46 -8.22 2.19 -15.72
CA MET A 46 -7.80 2.77 -14.44
C MET A 46 -6.58 3.69 -14.60
N SER A 47 -5.62 3.34 -15.44
CA SER A 47 -4.49 4.23 -15.76
C SER A 47 -4.96 5.54 -16.39
N ARG A 48 -5.91 5.49 -17.33
CA ARG A 48 -6.52 6.70 -17.93
C ARG A 48 -7.24 7.55 -16.87
N TYR A 49 -7.98 6.89 -15.96
CA TYR A 49 -8.65 7.58 -14.87
C TYR A 49 -7.66 8.34 -13.98
N TYR A 50 -6.60 7.67 -13.50
CA TYR A 50 -5.60 8.34 -12.66
C TYR A 50 -4.80 9.41 -13.44
N GLN A 51 -4.52 9.18 -14.73
CA GLN A 51 -3.86 10.20 -15.56
C GLN A 51 -4.75 11.43 -15.73
N MET A 52 -6.05 11.25 -15.93
CA MET A 52 -7.01 12.36 -15.98
C MET A 52 -7.03 13.14 -14.66
N LEU A 53 -7.01 12.47 -13.52
CA LEU A 53 -6.92 13.14 -12.21
C LEU A 53 -5.61 13.91 -12.06
N ALA A 54 -4.47 13.31 -12.45
CA ALA A 54 -3.16 13.96 -12.45
C ALA A 54 -3.12 15.22 -13.29
N GLN A 55 -3.96 15.31 -14.32
CA GLN A 55 -4.14 16.45 -15.21
C GLN A 55 -5.33 17.35 -14.83
N LYS A 56 -5.72 17.35 -13.55
CA LYS A 56 -6.82 18.16 -13.02
C LYS A 56 -8.14 17.98 -13.79
N GLY A 57 -8.44 16.73 -14.12
CA GLY A 57 -9.69 16.35 -14.79
C GLY A 57 -9.69 16.46 -16.31
N ILE A 58 -8.53 16.70 -16.93
CA ILE A 58 -8.37 16.76 -18.38
C ILE A 58 -8.01 15.39 -18.95
N TRP A 59 -8.71 14.96 -19.98
CA TRP A 59 -8.40 13.80 -20.80
C TRP A 59 -8.45 14.16 -22.28
N GLU A 60 -7.40 13.85 -23.03
CA GLU A 60 -7.28 14.15 -24.47
C GLU A 60 -7.63 15.62 -24.82
N GLY A 61 -7.15 16.56 -24.00
CA GLY A 61 -7.38 17.99 -24.17
C GLY A 61 -8.79 18.48 -23.82
N ARG A 62 -9.65 17.62 -23.29
CA ARG A 62 -11.02 17.97 -22.86
C ARG A 62 -11.15 17.91 -21.36
N GLN A 63 -11.81 18.90 -20.78
CA GLN A 63 -12.20 18.86 -19.36
C GLN A 63 -13.33 17.85 -19.19
N VAL A 64 -13.05 16.72 -18.54
CA VAL A 64 -14.00 15.61 -18.26
C VAL A 64 -14.60 15.77 -16.86
N ILE A 65 -13.76 16.11 -15.89
CA ILE A 65 -14.16 16.45 -14.52
C ILE A 65 -13.71 17.89 -14.27
N PRO A 66 -14.55 18.75 -13.67
CA PRO A 66 -14.16 20.11 -13.33
C PRO A 66 -12.87 20.14 -12.48
N ALA A 67 -11.96 21.06 -12.79
CA ALA A 67 -10.67 21.14 -12.10
C ALA A 67 -10.83 21.40 -10.61
N ASP A 68 -11.77 22.24 -10.21
CA ASP A 68 -12.11 22.54 -8.82
C ASP A 68 -12.65 21.31 -8.07
N ALA A 69 -13.37 20.42 -8.76
CA ALA A 69 -13.81 19.16 -8.18
C ALA A 69 -12.63 18.23 -7.88
N VAL A 70 -11.64 18.14 -8.77
CA VAL A 70 -10.41 17.38 -8.53
C VAL A 70 -9.60 18.01 -7.39
N GLU A 71 -9.45 19.34 -7.40
CA GLU A 71 -8.77 20.07 -6.33
C GLU A 71 -9.45 19.86 -4.97
N LEU A 72 -10.77 19.90 -4.92
CA LEU A 72 -11.54 19.58 -3.69
C LEU A 72 -11.28 18.13 -3.24
N MET A 73 -11.24 17.18 -4.18
CA MET A 73 -11.04 15.77 -3.89
C MET A 73 -9.69 15.50 -3.22
N VAL A 74 -8.62 16.13 -3.68
CA VAL A 74 -7.26 15.90 -3.16
C VAL A 74 -6.81 16.93 -2.13
N GLY A 75 -7.49 18.07 -2.01
CA GLY A 75 -7.17 19.16 -1.10
C GLY A 75 -7.85 19.05 0.25
N ARG A 76 -8.93 18.26 0.36
CA ARG A 76 -9.62 18.07 1.64
C ARG A 76 -9.03 16.89 2.39
N GLU A 77 -8.14 17.20 3.31
CA GLU A 77 -7.31 16.24 4.02
C GLU A 77 -7.87 15.90 5.40
N PHE A 78 -7.89 14.61 5.73
CA PHE A 78 -8.26 14.08 7.03
C PHE A 78 -7.09 13.24 7.56
N PRO A 79 -6.66 13.42 8.81
CA PRO A 79 -5.57 12.63 9.37
C PRO A 79 -5.99 11.15 9.48
N LEU A 80 -5.10 10.26 9.08
CA LEU A 80 -5.23 8.83 9.28
C LEU A 80 -4.21 8.33 10.30
N ARG A 81 -4.49 7.14 10.84
CA ARG A 81 -3.69 6.54 11.91
C ARG A 81 -2.24 6.29 11.49
N ASP A 82 -2.05 5.76 10.29
CA ASP A 82 -0.75 5.25 9.81
C ASP A 82 -0.24 6.00 8.56
N GLU A 83 -0.96 7.03 8.14
CA GLU A 83 -0.62 7.83 6.96
C GLU A 83 -0.95 9.29 7.21
N PRO A 84 -0.20 10.23 6.61
CA PRO A 84 -0.37 11.64 6.94
C PRO A 84 -1.77 12.14 6.63
N TYR A 85 -2.38 11.74 5.51
CA TYR A 85 -3.71 12.26 5.16
C TYR A 85 -4.53 11.31 4.30
N TYR A 86 -5.84 11.30 4.53
CA TYR A 86 -6.83 10.73 3.62
C TYR A 86 -7.68 11.85 3.03
N CYS A 87 -7.82 11.85 1.72
CA CYS A 87 -8.63 12.81 0.98
C CYS A 87 -10.02 12.21 0.67
N LEU A 88 -10.74 12.75 -0.28
CA LEU A 88 -12.02 12.17 -0.69
C LEU A 88 -11.79 10.96 -1.60
N GLY A 89 -11.57 9.81 -0.98
CA GLY A 89 -11.37 8.51 -1.65
C GLY A 89 -9.93 8.19 -2.06
N LEU A 90 -8.94 8.97 -1.65
CA LEU A 90 -7.51 8.73 -1.92
C LEU A 90 -6.70 8.97 -0.66
N ARG A 91 -5.63 8.23 -0.49
CA ARG A 91 -4.56 8.52 0.47
C ARG A 91 -3.61 9.53 -0.18
N LYS A 92 -3.10 10.46 0.61
CA LYS A 92 -2.17 11.48 0.16
C LYS A 92 -0.92 11.45 1.02
N ARG A 93 0.24 11.32 0.38
CA ARG A 93 1.54 11.30 1.05
C ARG A 93 2.63 11.90 0.17
N LYS A 94 3.83 12.06 0.70
CA LYS A 94 5.01 12.42 -0.08
C LYS A 94 5.91 11.22 -0.29
N VAL A 95 6.33 11.00 -1.54
CA VAL A 95 7.28 9.97 -1.94
C VAL A 95 8.42 10.65 -2.70
N HIS A 96 9.65 10.52 -2.21
CA HIS A 96 10.82 11.20 -2.78
C HIS A 96 10.61 12.72 -2.98
N GLY A 97 9.91 13.35 -2.03
CA GLY A 97 9.62 14.79 -2.06
C GLY A 97 8.45 15.22 -2.95
N ARG A 98 7.85 14.31 -3.73
CA ARG A 98 6.68 14.56 -4.57
C ARG A 98 5.39 14.12 -3.90
N GLU A 99 4.33 14.87 -4.11
CA GLU A 99 3.01 14.50 -3.64
C GLU A 99 2.45 13.33 -4.47
N VAL A 100 1.87 12.37 -3.77
CA VAL A 100 1.22 11.18 -4.35
C VAL A 100 -0.19 11.09 -3.80
N CYS A 101 -1.15 10.83 -4.69
CA CYS A 101 -2.54 10.52 -4.36
C CYS A 101 -2.87 9.13 -4.89
N GLU A 102 -3.23 8.20 -4.01
CA GLU A 102 -3.32 6.78 -4.35
C GLU A 102 -4.33 6.02 -3.48
N HIS A 103 -4.69 4.83 -3.89
CA HIS A 103 -5.49 3.92 -3.06
C HIS A 103 -5.21 2.46 -3.43
N SER A 104 -5.18 1.60 -2.42
CA SER A 104 -5.17 0.15 -2.57
C SER A 104 -6.59 -0.41 -2.62
N GLY A 105 -6.72 -1.63 -3.06
CA GLY A 105 -7.97 -2.37 -3.01
C GLY A 105 -7.72 -3.86 -2.90
N GLY A 106 -8.53 -4.53 -2.08
CA GLY A 106 -8.49 -5.98 -1.91
C GLY A 106 -9.89 -6.50 -1.68
N LEU A 107 -10.21 -7.56 -2.37
CA LEU A 107 -11.38 -8.40 -2.16
C LEU A 107 -10.94 -9.83 -2.43
N HIS A 108 -11.82 -10.80 -2.12
CA HIS A 108 -11.57 -12.20 -2.43
C HIS A 108 -11.09 -12.38 -3.89
N GLY A 109 -9.93 -12.99 -4.06
CA GLY A 109 -9.30 -13.28 -5.34
C GLY A 109 -8.76 -12.09 -6.12
N VAL A 110 -8.66 -10.91 -5.54
CA VAL A 110 -8.09 -9.72 -6.21
C VAL A 110 -7.32 -8.82 -5.26
N SER A 111 -6.22 -8.30 -5.78
CA SER A 111 -5.45 -7.23 -5.16
C SER A 111 -5.24 -6.10 -6.18
N SER A 112 -5.31 -4.87 -5.74
CA SER A 112 -5.16 -3.72 -6.63
C SER A 112 -4.49 -2.54 -5.94
N PHE A 113 -3.78 -1.75 -6.72
CA PHE A 113 -3.24 -0.47 -6.30
C PHE A 113 -3.26 0.49 -7.47
N GLY A 114 -3.49 1.77 -7.22
CA GLY A 114 -3.43 2.77 -8.26
C GLY A 114 -3.37 4.17 -7.71
N GLY A 115 -2.80 5.07 -8.50
CA GLY A 115 -2.65 6.45 -8.09
C GLY A 115 -1.93 7.31 -9.12
N PHE A 116 -1.67 8.54 -8.73
CA PHE A 116 -0.92 9.50 -9.51
C PHE A 116 0.02 10.32 -8.63
N MET A 117 1.08 10.81 -9.26
CA MET A 117 2.15 11.57 -8.63
C MET A 117 2.24 12.96 -9.25
N GLU A 118 2.65 13.92 -8.45
CA GLU A 118 3.03 15.25 -8.91
C GLU A 118 3.99 15.17 -10.10
N GLY A 119 3.70 15.94 -11.15
CA GLY A 119 4.40 15.87 -12.43
C GLY A 119 3.63 15.13 -13.52
N GLY A 120 2.40 14.68 -13.24
CA GLY A 120 1.49 14.09 -14.25
C GLY A 120 1.69 12.60 -14.49
N TYR A 121 2.38 11.92 -13.60
CA TYR A 121 2.60 10.46 -13.69
C TYR A 121 1.45 9.71 -13.02
N SER A 122 1.05 8.57 -13.60
CA SER A 122 0.07 7.68 -13.02
C SER A 122 0.44 6.21 -13.21
N ALA A 123 0.04 5.36 -12.28
CA ALA A 123 0.20 3.93 -12.41
C ALA A 123 -1.00 3.19 -11.84
N THR A 124 -1.18 1.96 -12.30
CA THR A 124 -2.21 1.04 -11.80
C THR A 124 -1.68 -0.38 -11.85
N VAL A 125 -1.88 -1.09 -10.76
CA VAL A 125 -1.59 -2.52 -10.65
C VAL A 125 -2.89 -3.25 -10.33
N LEU A 126 -3.24 -4.24 -11.12
CA LEU A 126 -4.38 -5.13 -10.89
C LEU A 126 -3.88 -6.57 -10.89
N CYS A 127 -4.16 -7.29 -9.83
CA CYS A 127 -3.85 -8.70 -9.70
C CYS A 127 -5.13 -9.50 -9.46
N ASN A 128 -5.22 -10.67 -10.09
CA ASN A 128 -6.34 -11.60 -9.94
C ASN A 128 -6.05 -12.71 -8.92
N GLU A 129 -5.24 -12.38 -7.94
CA GLU A 129 -4.95 -13.19 -6.76
C GLU A 129 -5.16 -12.32 -5.51
N GLY A 130 -5.79 -12.88 -4.50
CA GLY A 130 -5.93 -12.27 -3.19
C GLY A 130 -4.59 -12.18 -2.45
N ASP A 131 -4.48 -11.24 -1.54
CA ASP A 131 -3.33 -11.06 -0.63
C ASP A 131 -1.95 -10.86 -1.31
N VAL A 132 -1.94 -10.47 -2.60
CA VAL A 132 -0.71 -10.06 -3.27
C VAL A 132 -0.34 -8.65 -2.83
N ASP A 133 0.92 -8.47 -2.47
CA ASP A 133 1.47 -7.15 -2.17
C ASP A 133 1.71 -6.33 -3.44
N VAL A 134 0.63 -5.78 -3.94
CA VAL A 134 0.67 -4.93 -5.15
C VAL A 134 1.29 -3.55 -4.87
N GLU A 135 1.49 -3.18 -3.61
CA GLU A 135 2.16 -1.93 -3.24
C GLU A 135 3.65 -1.96 -3.64
N GLU A 136 4.30 -3.12 -3.61
CA GLU A 136 5.70 -3.26 -4.09
C GLU A 136 5.86 -2.78 -5.53
N PHE A 137 4.93 -3.12 -6.42
CA PHE A 137 4.96 -2.68 -7.82
C PHE A 137 4.73 -1.18 -7.94
N GLN A 138 3.86 -0.62 -7.13
CA GLN A 138 3.61 0.83 -7.11
C GLN A 138 4.84 1.59 -6.60
N TRP A 139 5.52 1.08 -5.57
CA TRP A 139 6.77 1.65 -5.07
C TRP A 139 7.89 1.57 -6.12
N ALA A 140 8.03 0.45 -6.81
CA ALA A 140 9.00 0.32 -7.91
C ALA A 140 8.75 1.38 -9.00
N PHE A 141 7.49 1.67 -9.32
CA PHE A 141 7.13 2.74 -10.24
C PHE A 141 7.55 4.13 -9.71
N TYR A 142 7.29 4.44 -8.44
CA TYR A 142 7.72 5.72 -7.86
C TYR A 142 9.24 5.86 -7.84
N ASN A 143 9.95 4.80 -7.53
CA ASN A 143 11.40 4.75 -7.56
C ASN A 143 11.92 5.00 -8.99
N PHE A 144 11.35 4.32 -9.98
CA PHE A 144 11.70 4.50 -11.38
C PHE A 144 11.56 5.95 -11.83
N ILE A 145 10.42 6.59 -11.55
CA ILE A 145 10.17 7.99 -11.91
C ILE A 145 11.15 8.96 -11.24
N ASN A 146 11.65 8.61 -10.07
CA ASN A 146 12.58 9.45 -9.29
C ASN A 146 14.04 9.03 -9.45
N GLY A 147 14.35 8.13 -10.40
CA GLY A 147 15.73 7.69 -10.66
C GLY A 147 16.36 6.89 -9.51
N GLN A 148 15.53 6.27 -8.69
CA GLN A 148 15.94 5.40 -7.59
C GLN A 148 15.97 3.93 -8.06
N PRO A 149 16.77 3.05 -7.44
CA PRO A 149 16.69 1.62 -7.67
C PRO A 149 15.27 1.10 -7.39
N LEU A 150 14.80 0.17 -8.23
CA LEU A 150 13.41 -0.31 -8.18
C LEU A 150 13.03 -0.98 -6.85
N ASP A 151 14.01 -1.57 -6.18
CA ASP A 151 13.87 -2.29 -4.92
C ASP A 151 14.15 -1.42 -3.68
N THR A 152 14.43 -0.13 -3.87
CA THR A 152 14.64 0.80 -2.76
C THR A 152 13.30 1.26 -2.22
N THR A 153 12.80 0.63 -1.18
CA THR A 153 11.61 1.09 -0.48
C THR A 153 11.92 1.26 1.00
N LEU A 154 11.56 2.41 1.58
CA LEU A 154 11.67 2.60 3.03
C LEU A 154 10.72 1.65 3.77
N GLU A 155 9.57 1.37 3.18
CA GLU A 155 8.57 0.47 3.76
C GLU A 155 8.97 -1.00 3.62
N TRP A 156 9.81 -1.35 2.64
CA TRP A 156 10.21 -2.70 2.31
C TRP A 156 11.73 -2.91 2.33
N ALA A 157 12.44 -2.11 3.11
CA ALA A 157 13.87 -2.32 3.32
C ALA A 157 14.14 -3.77 3.71
N LYS A 158 15.01 -4.45 2.97
CA LYS A 158 15.30 -5.87 3.19
C LYS A 158 16.37 -6.03 4.27
N PRO A 159 16.16 -6.92 5.24
CA PRO A 159 17.23 -7.30 6.14
C PRO A 159 18.42 -7.82 5.34
N ASP A 160 19.60 -7.28 5.60
CA ASP A 160 20.84 -7.65 4.90
C ASP A 160 21.70 -8.65 5.69
N GLY A 161 21.16 -9.19 6.78
CA GLY A 161 21.82 -10.14 7.65
C GLY A 161 22.83 -9.54 8.63
N ARG A 162 23.04 -8.23 8.59
CA ARG A 162 23.86 -7.55 9.60
C ARG A 162 23.10 -7.42 10.91
N GLU A 163 23.85 -7.44 12.01
CA GLU A 163 23.31 -7.13 13.32
C GLU A 163 23.47 -5.63 13.60
N PHE A 164 22.51 -5.06 14.33
CA PHE A 164 22.63 -3.69 14.82
C PHE A 164 23.62 -3.65 15.96
N SER A 165 24.54 -2.68 15.96
CA SER A 165 25.67 -2.64 16.90
C SER A 165 25.28 -2.34 18.35
N GLU A 166 24.17 -1.63 18.57
CA GLU A 166 23.74 -1.15 19.89
C GLU A 166 22.25 -1.46 20.15
N PRO A 167 21.83 -2.75 20.11
CA PRO A 167 20.41 -3.09 20.20
C PRO A 167 19.76 -2.67 21.53
N GLU A 168 20.53 -2.63 22.61
CA GLU A 168 20.05 -2.20 23.94
C GLU A 168 19.68 -0.70 23.96
N ALA A 169 20.29 0.11 23.11
CA ALA A 169 19.97 1.54 23.01
C ALA A 169 18.56 1.80 22.42
N LEU A 170 17.98 0.79 21.78
CA LEU A 170 16.64 0.87 21.21
C LEU A 170 15.55 0.33 22.14
N VAL A 171 15.90 -0.15 23.32
CA VAL A 171 14.93 -0.61 24.29
C VAL A 171 14.15 0.56 24.85
N GLY A 172 12.82 0.51 24.74
CA GLY A 172 12.01 1.61 25.23
C GLY A 172 10.56 1.51 24.79
N ASP A 173 9.86 2.55 25.16
CA ASP A 173 8.46 2.77 24.89
C ASP A 173 8.33 3.95 23.91
N PHE A 174 7.83 3.69 22.73
CA PHE A 174 7.77 4.65 21.63
C PHE A 174 6.34 4.92 21.24
N MET A 175 6.07 6.16 20.90
CA MET A 175 4.81 6.60 20.32
C MET A 175 5.09 7.21 18.94
N THR A 176 4.24 6.97 17.97
CA THR A 176 4.32 7.67 16.69
C THR A 176 4.04 9.17 16.92
N GLU A 177 4.85 10.03 16.30
CA GLU A 177 4.67 11.50 16.39
C GLU A 177 3.56 12.00 15.46
N GLU A 178 3.22 11.23 14.41
CA GLU A 178 2.25 11.61 13.39
C GLU A 178 1.08 10.62 13.33
N GLY A 179 -0.12 11.14 13.10
CA GLY A 179 -1.35 10.34 12.99
C GLY A 179 -1.99 9.99 14.34
N LEU A 180 -2.79 8.93 14.37
CA LEU A 180 -3.28 8.37 15.63
C LEU A 180 -2.11 7.69 16.35
N PRO A 181 -1.92 7.95 17.64
CA PRO A 181 -0.76 7.43 18.35
C PRO A 181 -0.74 5.91 18.32
N SER A 182 0.28 5.36 17.70
CA SER A 182 0.59 3.93 17.74
C SER A 182 1.69 3.68 18.75
N HIS A 183 1.42 2.78 19.66
CA HIS A 183 2.31 2.40 20.74
C HIS A 183 3.20 1.24 20.31
N CYS A 184 4.51 1.37 20.49
CA CYS A 184 5.50 0.35 20.20
C CYS A 184 6.45 0.18 21.38
N VAL A 185 6.42 -0.97 22.02
CA VAL A 185 7.33 -1.31 23.13
C VAL A 185 8.42 -2.22 22.59
N VAL A 186 9.66 -1.71 22.54
CA VAL A 186 10.83 -2.45 22.06
C VAL A 186 11.56 -3.08 23.24
N SER A 187 11.93 -4.34 23.08
CA SER A 187 12.73 -5.11 24.05
C SER A 187 13.92 -5.77 23.34
N CYS A 188 15.02 -5.92 24.07
CA CYS A 188 16.20 -6.66 23.62
C CYS A 188 16.45 -7.86 24.51
N LYS A 189 16.70 -9.03 23.90
CA LYS A 189 17.16 -10.23 24.60
C LYS A 189 18.20 -10.94 23.76
N ASP A 190 19.38 -11.19 24.35
CA ASP A 190 20.49 -11.87 23.67
C ASP A 190 20.86 -11.19 22.31
N GLY A 191 20.85 -9.84 22.27
CA GLY A 191 21.12 -9.04 21.08
C GLY A 191 19.98 -9.01 20.06
N LYS A 192 18.86 -9.72 20.31
CA LYS A 192 17.70 -9.76 19.41
C LYS A 192 16.66 -8.75 19.85
N LEU A 193 16.26 -7.92 18.90
CA LEU A 193 15.20 -6.93 19.09
C LEU A 193 13.83 -7.54 18.79
N THR A 194 12.92 -7.32 19.70
CA THR A 194 11.50 -7.66 19.56
C THR A 194 10.67 -6.43 19.93
N ALA A 195 9.44 -6.37 19.44
CA ALA A 195 8.53 -5.31 19.85
C ALA A 195 7.10 -5.81 19.99
N VAL A 196 6.31 -5.07 20.79
CA VAL A 196 4.85 -5.15 20.78
C VAL A 196 4.34 -3.93 20.04
N TYR A 197 3.74 -4.14 18.87
CA TYR A 197 3.22 -3.09 18.01
C TYR A 197 1.77 -3.38 17.62
N GLY A 198 0.87 -2.45 17.91
CA GLY A 198 -0.55 -2.63 17.66
C GLY A 198 -1.15 -3.89 18.33
N GLY A 199 -0.62 -4.30 19.49
CA GLY A 199 -1.01 -5.51 20.20
C GLY A 199 -0.45 -6.82 19.63
N ARG A 200 0.46 -6.75 18.66
CA ARG A 200 1.11 -7.92 18.03
C ARG A 200 2.58 -8.01 18.46
N ASN A 201 3.05 -9.22 18.71
CA ASN A 201 4.46 -9.48 18.91
C ASN A 201 5.18 -9.57 17.57
N VAL A 202 6.25 -8.80 17.43
CA VAL A 202 7.08 -8.76 16.22
C VAL A 202 8.55 -8.93 16.53
N VAL A 203 9.31 -9.47 15.60
CA VAL A 203 10.77 -9.54 15.61
C VAL A 203 11.30 -8.46 14.69
N LEU A 204 12.22 -7.62 15.16
CA LEU A 204 12.84 -6.56 14.39
C LEU A 204 14.13 -7.07 13.75
N LYS A 205 14.24 -6.95 12.44
CA LYS A 205 15.45 -7.30 11.68
C LYS A 205 16.04 -6.03 11.09
N TYR A 206 17.33 -5.81 11.30
CA TYR A 206 18.04 -4.62 10.84
C TYR A 206 18.15 -4.59 9.31
N CYS A 207 17.90 -3.42 8.74
CA CYS A 207 17.94 -3.17 7.29
C CYS A 207 18.95 -2.09 6.88
N GLY A 208 19.70 -1.54 7.84
CA GLY A 208 20.67 -0.48 7.60
C GLY A 208 20.24 0.90 8.14
N GLY A 209 21.20 1.75 8.45
CA GLY A 209 20.93 3.09 9.01
C GLY A 209 20.12 3.04 10.31
N THR A 210 18.93 3.60 10.29
CA THR A 210 17.95 3.56 11.39
C THR A 210 16.73 2.69 11.07
N VAL A 211 16.79 1.86 10.02
CA VAL A 211 15.63 1.12 9.50
C VAL A 211 15.62 -0.32 9.98
N PHE A 212 14.47 -0.77 10.44
CA PHE A 212 14.19 -2.13 10.87
C PHE A 212 12.92 -2.65 10.21
N ALA A 213 12.97 -3.87 9.69
CA ALA A 213 11.79 -4.60 9.24
C ALA A 213 11.21 -5.42 10.40
N ALA A 214 9.92 -5.31 10.63
CA ALA A 214 9.19 -6.08 11.62
C ALA A 214 8.51 -7.29 11.00
N PHE A 215 8.76 -8.45 11.57
CA PHE A 215 8.16 -9.73 11.18
C PHE A 215 7.29 -10.26 12.32
N SER A 216 6.20 -10.94 12.00
CA SER A 216 5.38 -11.59 13.01
C SER A 216 6.20 -12.58 13.82
N ALA A 217 6.04 -12.58 15.15
CA ALA A 217 6.72 -13.56 15.99
C ALA A 217 6.19 -14.99 15.75
N ASP A 218 4.93 -15.12 15.36
CA ASP A 218 4.27 -16.40 15.09
C ASP A 218 4.53 -16.91 13.66
N ASN A 219 4.90 -16.02 12.74
CA ASN A 219 5.25 -16.35 11.35
C ASN A 219 6.44 -15.50 10.90
N PRO A 220 7.69 -16.03 10.95
CA PRO A 220 8.91 -15.30 10.65
C PRO A 220 9.04 -14.80 9.20
N ASP A 221 8.24 -15.33 8.29
CA ASP A 221 8.22 -14.93 6.88
C ASP A 221 7.18 -13.85 6.60
N ARG A 222 6.26 -13.64 7.55
CA ARG A 222 5.23 -12.60 7.45
C ARG A 222 5.75 -11.27 7.97
N ARG A 223 6.04 -10.37 7.05
CA ARG A 223 6.34 -8.98 7.38
C ARG A 223 5.09 -8.26 7.87
N VAL A 224 5.24 -7.44 8.88
CA VAL A 224 4.14 -6.69 9.51
C VAL A 224 4.28 -5.20 9.25
N SER A 225 5.50 -4.65 9.34
CA SER A 225 5.76 -3.21 9.22
C SER A 225 7.25 -2.93 9.01
N THR A 226 7.56 -1.67 8.83
CA THR A 226 8.94 -1.13 8.86
C THR A 226 8.99 -0.02 9.90
N PHE A 227 10.08 0.02 10.67
CA PHE A 227 10.36 1.06 11.66
C PHE A 227 11.59 1.86 11.23
N ARG A 228 11.56 3.14 11.49
CA ARG A 228 12.66 4.06 11.22
C ARG A 228 12.94 4.91 12.45
#